data_ee3c1b101640750930ee5f79910705cf
#
_entry.id   ee3c1b101640750930ee5f79910705cf
#
_cell.length_a   1.000
_cell.length_b   1.000
_cell.length_c   1.000
_cell.angle_alpha   90.00
_cell.angle_beta   90.00
_cell.angle_gamma   90.00
#
_symmetry.space_group_name_H-M   'P 1'
#
loop_
_entity.id
_entity.type
_entity.pdbx_description
1 polymer ?
#
loop_
_entity_poly.entity_id
_entity_poly.type
_entity_poly.pdbx_seq_one_letter_code
_entity_poly.pdbx_strand_id
1 'polypeptide(L)'
;MKKSIAILTVTGFMVSGLYATIGAQAATKSVKEGVYTADQAKRGEALYKENCAACHGEDLAGSGPMPALAGNDFIANWKTVGDLFEKTHTSMPASAPGSLSEQQTSDIIAFMLSKSNFPAGQTELAAKQDALMQIKIEK
;
A
#
# COMPACT_ATOMS: atom_id res chain seq x y z
N MET A 1 66.31 3.20 52.70
CA MET A 1 65.04 2.57 52.32
C MET A 1 64.36 3.46 51.30
N LYS A 2 64.53 3.20 50.00
CA LYS A 2 63.92 3.97 48.88
C LYS A 2 62.76 3.20 48.33
N LYS A 3 61.56 3.71 48.48
CA LYS A 3 60.37 3.13 47.91
C LYS A 3 60.07 3.74 46.51
N SER A 4 60.30 2.98 45.48
CA SER A 4 59.91 3.34 44.09
C SER A 4 58.44 3.16 43.85
N ILE A 5 57.76 4.24 43.50
CA ILE A 5 56.36 4.22 43.10
C ILE A 5 56.34 4.10 41.56
N ALA A 6 55.82 2.96 41.05
CA ALA A 6 55.58 2.74 39.64
C ALA A 6 54.22 3.38 39.25
N ILE A 7 54.26 4.34 38.36
CA ILE A 7 53.09 4.99 37.79
C ILE A 7 52.63 4.14 36.59
N LEU A 8 51.47 3.49 36.73
CA LEU A 8 50.80 2.75 35.64
C LEU A 8 50.01 3.78 34.80
N THR A 9 50.48 4.06 33.60
CA THR A 9 49.74 4.85 32.63
C THR A 9 48.74 3.95 31.92
N VAL A 10 47.46 4.11 32.24
CA VAL A 10 46.36 3.46 31.51
C VAL A 10 46.04 4.26 30.25
N THR A 11 46.47 3.76 29.10
CA THR A 11 46.14 4.33 27.80
C THR A 11 44.72 3.89 27.41
N GLY A 12 43.77 4.81 27.56
CA GLY A 12 42.41 4.59 27.16
C GLY A 12 42.24 4.56 25.63
N PHE A 13 41.90 3.41 25.10
CA PHE A 13 41.55 3.21 23.69
C PHE A 13 40.11 3.68 23.48
N MET A 14 39.93 4.91 22.95
CA MET A 14 38.60 5.35 22.50
C MET A 14 38.23 4.62 21.21
N VAL A 15 37.41 3.60 21.32
CA VAL A 15 36.73 3.00 20.19
C VAL A 15 35.56 3.90 19.81
N SER A 16 35.77 4.78 18.82
CA SER A 16 34.69 5.54 18.19
C SER A 16 33.84 4.56 17.35
N GLY A 17 32.77 4.05 17.95
CA GLY A 17 31.78 3.24 17.25
C GLY A 17 31.03 4.11 16.21
N LEU A 18 31.33 3.89 14.94
CA LEU A 18 30.59 4.44 13.82
C LEU A 18 29.24 3.70 13.75
N TYR A 19 28.21 4.25 14.39
CA TYR A 19 26.85 3.75 14.22
C TYR A 19 26.37 4.15 12.82
N ALA A 20 26.56 3.24 11.85
CA ALA A 20 25.89 3.35 10.57
C ALA A 20 24.38 3.17 10.81
N THR A 21 23.62 4.25 10.83
CA THR A 21 22.16 4.19 10.74
C THR A 21 21.82 3.70 9.35
N ILE A 22 21.57 2.38 9.25
CA ILE A 22 20.96 1.80 8.05
C ILE A 22 19.53 2.32 8.06
N GLY A 23 19.28 3.40 7.33
CA GLY A 23 17.94 3.83 7.00
C GLY A 23 17.26 2.69 6.23
N ALA A 24 16.34 1.99 6.88
CA ALA A 24 15.49 1.01 6.22
C ALA A 24 14.64 1.77 5.18
N GLN A 25 15.12 1.84 3.94
CA GLN A 25 14.27 2.24 2.83
C GLN A 25 13.20 1.16 2.71
N ALA A 26 11.94 1.57 2.90
CA ALA A 26 10.81 0.66 2.68
C ALA A 26 10.93 0.11 1.25
N ALA A 27 11.09 -1.20 1.14
CA ALA A 27 11.21 -1.85 -0.17
C ALA A 27 9.93 -1.57 -0.95
N THR A 28 10.07 -1.02 -2.16
CA THR A 28 8.96 -0.78 -3.06
C THR A 28 8.36 -2.12 -3.47
N LYS A 29 7.11 -2.38 -3.12
CA LYS A 29 6.38 -3.60 -3.50
C LYS A 29 5.71 -3.44 -4.86
N SER A 30 5.44 -4.55 -5.53
CA SER A 30 4.60 -4.60 -6.72
C SER A 30 3.27 -5.28 -6.42
N VAL A 31 2.20 -4.87 -7.08
CA VAL A 31 0.89 -5.57 -7.01
C VAL A 31 0.97 -7.04 -7.40
N LYS A 32 2.02 -7.45 -8.11
CA LYS A 32 2.29 -8.85 -8.49
C LYS A 32 2.74 -9.73 -7.31
N GLU A 33 3.12 -9.12 -6.19
CA GLU A 33 3.65 -9.82 -5.01
C GLU A 33 2.57 -10.23 -3.99
N GLY A 34 1.29 -10.09 -4.33
CA GLY A 34 0.20 -10.43 -3.43
C GLY A 34 0.08 -9.46 -2.25
N VAL A 35 -0.31 -8.23 -2.55
CA VAL A 35 -0.36 -7.12 -1.59
C VAL A 35 -1.69 -6.98 -0.85
N TYR A 36 -2.65 -7.86 -1.10
CA TYR A 36 -3.95 -7.92 -0.44
C TYR A 36 -4.32 -9.38 -0.12
N THR A 37 -5.28 -9.62 0.77
CA THR A 37 -5.77 -10.98 1.06
C THR A 37 -7.08 -11.27 0.30
N ALA A 38 -7.37 -12.55 0.07
CA ALA A 38 -8.62 -12.98 -0.56
C ALA A 38 -9.84 -12.54 0.27
N ASP A 39 -9.76 -12.58 1.59
CA ASP A 39 -10.84 -12.14 2.48
C ASP A 39 -11.06 -10.62 2.38
N GLN A 40 -9.99 -9.85 2.26
CA GLN A 40 -10.08 -8.41 2.02
C GLN A 40 -10.79 -8.11 0.69
N ALA A 41 -10.41 -8.78 -0.39
CA ALA A 41 -11.07 -8.63 -1.69
C ALA A 41 -12.56 -9.01 -1.63
N LYS A 42 -12.92 -10.03 -0.84
CA LYS A 42 -14.32 -10.42 -0.64
C LYS A 42 -15.13 -9.36 0.12
N ARG A 43 -14.56 -8.72 1.14
CA ARG A 43 -15.19 -7.56 1.80
C ARG A 43 -15.37 -6.40 0.81
N GLY A 44 -14.33 -6.16 0.00
CA GLY A 44 -14.35 -5.14 -1.05
C GLY A 44 -15.41 -5.39 -2.11
N GLU A 45 -15.68 -6.65 -2.48
CA GLU A 45 -16.76 -7.00 -3.41
C GLU A 45 -18.13 -6.57 -2.87
N ALA A 46 -18.42 -6.82 -1.60
CA ALA A 46 -19.68 -6.41 -0.99
C ALA A 46 -19.82 -4.88 -1.00
N LEU A 47 -18.78 -4.15 -0.59
CA LEU A 47 -18.73 -2.69 -0.60
C LEU A 47 -18.86 -2.10 -2.01
N TYR A 48 -18.21 -2.74 -3.00
CA TYR A 48 -18.31 -2.34 -4.40
C TYR A 48 -19.73 -2.45 -4.93
N LYS A 49 -20.41 -3.56 -4.68
CA LYS A 49 -21.81 -3.75 -5.09
C LYS A 49 -22.73 -2.69 -4.51
N GLU A 50 -22.50 -2.31 -3.27
CA GLU A 50 -23.31 -1.31 -2.58
C GLU A 50 -23.05 0.13 -3.07
N ASN A 51 -21.79 0.49 -3.33
CA ASN A 51 -21.39 1.87 -3.52
C ASN A 51 -20.98 2.24 -4.95
N CYS A 52 -20.67 1.27 -5.82
CA CYS A 52 -20.02 1.52 -7.12
C CYS A 52 -20.75 0.87 -8.30
N ALA A 53 -21.33 -0.33 -8.11
CA ALA A 53 -21.85 -1.14 -9.19
C ALA A 53 -22.97 -0.48 -10.00
N ALA A 54 -23.79 0.35 -9.36
CA ALA A 54 -24.88 1.07 -10.03
C ALA A 54 -24.39 1.95 -11.20
N CYS A 55 -23.16 2.48 -11.11
CA CYS A 55 -22.57 3.30 -12.17
C CYS A 55 -21.53 2.53 -12.99
N HIS A 56 -20.66 1.75 -12.34
CA HIS A 56 -19.52 1.09 -13.00
C HIS A 56 -19.78 -0.35 -13.47
N GLY A 57 -21.02 -0.85 -13.31
CA GLY A 57 -21.39 -2.22 -13.64
C GLY A 57 -20.98 -3.23 -12.56
N GLU A 58 -21.72 -4.32 -12.44
CA GLU A 58 -21.43 -5.37 -11.44
C GLU A 58 -20.12 -6.13 -11.75
N ASP A 59 -19.76 -6.17 -13.03
CA ASP A 59 -18.54 -6.82 -13.54
C ASP A 59 -17.32 -5.89 -13.64
N LEU A 60 -17.42 -4.64 -13.17
CA LEU A 60 -16.40 -3.59 -13.27
C LEU A 60 -16.08 -3.19 -14.72
N ALA A 61 -16.89 -3.55 -15.69
CA ALA A 61 -16.64 -3.23 -17.11
C ALA A 61 -16.99 -1.80 -17.50
N GLY A 62 -17.60 -1.06 -16.59
CA GLY A 62 -18.13 0.28 -16.87
C GLY A 62 -19.51 0.24 -17.49
N SER A 63 -20.16 1.39 -17.61
CA SER A 63 -21.50 1.53 -18.22
C SER A 63 -21.67 2.93 -18.81
N GLY A 64 -21.94 3.02 -20.10
CA GLY A 64 -22.07 4.33 -20.76
C GLY A 64 -20.83 5.21 -20.61
N PRO A 65 -20.93 6.40 -19.98
CA PRO A 65 -19.78 7.28 -19.75
C PRO A 65 -18.90 6.85 -18.57
N MET A 66 -19.33 5.86 -17.76
CA MET A 66 -18.58 5.42 -16.59
C MET A 66 -17.47 4.45 -17.01
N PRO A 67 -16.21 4.69 -16.62
CA PRO A 67 -15.10 3.86 -17.01
C PRO A 67 -15.14 2.48 -16.34
N ALA A 68 -14.47 1.51 -16.97
CA ALA A 68 -14.14 0.24 -16.35
C ALA A 68 -13.22 0.47 -15.12
N LEU A 69 -13.37 -0.38 -14.10
CA LEU A 69 -12.59 -0.35 -12.87
C LEU A 69 -11.74 -1.61 -12.66
N ALA A 70 -11.57 -2.41 -13.71
CA ALA A 70 -10.70 -3.59 -13.72
C ALA A 70 -10.07 -3.79 -15.10
N GLY A 71 -9.08 -4.68 -15.16
CA GLY A 71 -8.39 -5.05 -16.39
C GLY A 71 -7.20 -4.14 -16.74
N ASN A 72 -6.52 -4.50 -17.84
CA ASN A 72 -5.24 -3.89 -18.21
C ASN A 72 -5.33 -2.39 -18.50
N ASP A 73 -6.41 -1.95 -19.14
CA ASP A 73 -6.57 -0.55 -19.52
C ASP A 73 -6.84 0.33 -18.28
N PHE A 74 -7.63 -0.18 -17.34
CA PHE A 74 -7.81 0.49 -16.06
C PHE A 74 -6.50 0.60 -15.28
N ILE A 75 -5.78 -0.51 -15.15
CA ILE A 75 -4.51 -0.58 -14.39
C ILE A 75 -3.44 0.33 -15.00
N ALA A 76 -3.42 0.50 -16.33
CA ALA A 76 -2.44 1.36 -17.01
C ALA A 76 -2.55 2.85 -16.65
N ASN A 77 -3.65 3.29 -16.07
CA ASN A 77 -3.85 4.69 -15.67
C ASN A 77 -3.18 5.05 -14.34
N TRP A 78 -2.66 4.06 -13.59
CA TRP A 78 -2.16 4.24 -12.23
C TRP A 78 -0.68 3.86 -12.12
N LYS A 79 0.10 4.65 -11.41
CA LYS A 79 1.51 4.36 -11.12
C LYS A 79 1.65 3.56 -9.84
N THR A 80 0.87 3.92 -8.83
CA THR A 80 0.88 3.28 -7.51
C THR A 80 -0.54 2.98 -7.04
N VAL A 81 -0.65 2.08 -6.08
CA VAL A 81 -1.93 1.83 -5.39
C VAL A 81 -2.37 3.06 -4.61
N GLY A 82 -1.43 3.89 -4.14
CA GLY A 82 -1.73 5.16 -3.47
C GLY A 82 -2.42 6.17 -4.36
N ASP A 83 -2.04 6.27 -5.64
CA ASP A 83 -2.72 7.15 -6.61
C ASP A 83 -4.18 6.72 -6.82
N LEU A 84 -4.41 5.41 -6.96
CA LEU A 84 -5.75 4.84 -7.08
C LEU A 84 -6.56 5.05 -5.79
N PHE A 85 -5.93 4.89 -4.63
CA PHE A 85 -6.56 5.10 -3.33
C PHE A 85 -7.00 6.55 -3.15
N GLU A 86 -6.12 7.51 -3.42
CA GLU A 86 -6.43 8.93 -3.33
C GLU A 86 -7.65 9.29 -4.18
N LYS A 87 -7.63 8.88 -5.46
CA LYS A 87 -8.76 9.12 -6.37
C LYS A 87 -10.05 8.51 -5.86
N THR A 88 -10.01 7.25 -5.43
CA THR A 88 -11.20 6.55 -4.95
C THR A 88 -11.73 7.17 -3.67
N HIS A 89 -10.86 7.40 -2.68
CA HIS A 89 -11.24 7.92 -1.37
C HIS A 89 -11.80 9.34 -1.42
N THR A 90 -11.18 10.22 -2.22
CA THR A 90 -11.54 11.64 -2.22
C THR A 90 -12.71 12.00 -3.15
N SER A 91 -12.95 11.20 -4.20
CA SER A 91 -13.92 11.57 -5.25
C SER A 91 -14.98 10.51 -5.56
N MET A 92 -14.94 9.34 -4.91
CA MET A 92 -15.92 8.28 -5.08
C MET A 92 -16.56 7.88 -3.74
N PRO A 93 -17.82 7.38 -3.78
CA PRO A 93 -18.75 7.44 -4.91
C PRO A 93 -19.09 8.90 -5.27
N ALA A 94 -19.32 9.18 -6.56
CA ALA A 94 -19.55 10.54 -7.04
C ALA A 94 -20.82 11.20 -6.44
N SER A 95 -21.78 10.40 -5.97
CA SER A 95 -22.97 10.84 -5.23
C SER A 95 -22.68 11.31 -3.81
N ALA A 96 -21.55 10.85 -3.21
CA ALA A 96 -21.13 11.18 -1.85
C ALA A 96 -19.59 11.10 -1.72
N PRO A 97 -18.84 12.03 -2.33
CA PRO A 97 -17.37 12.01 -2.31
C PRO A 97 -16.80 12.01 -0.89
N GLY A 98 -15.83 11.16 -0.61
CA GLY A 98 -15.19 11.06 0.71
C GLY A 98 -16.01 10.37 1.79
N SER A 99 -17.15 9.74 1.45
CA SER A 99 -18.00 9.04 2.44
C SER A 99 -17.45 7.67 2.86
N LEU A 100 -16.58 7.06 2.06
CA LEU A 100 -15.95 5.79 2.39
C LEU A 100 -14.81 6.01 3.40
N SER A 101 -14.74 5.16 4.41
CA SER A 101 -13.56 5.15 5.28
C SER A 101 -12.31 4.67 4.53
N GLU A 102 -11.12 4.96 5.05
CA GLU A 102 -9.86 4.49 4.48
C GLU A 102 -9.84 2.96 4.33
N GLN A 103 -10.38 2.23 5.32
CA GLN A 103 -10.45 0.76 5.26
C GLN A 103 -11.42 0.29 4.16
N GLN A 104 -12.60 0.87 4.04
CA GLN A 104 -13.56 0.53 2.98
C GLN A 104 -12.97 0.80 1.60
N THR A 105 -12.28 1.93 1.43
CA THR A 105 -11.57 2.26 0.19
C THR A 105 -10.51 1.21 -0.15
N SER A 106 -9.70 0.81 0.83
CA SER A 106 -8.66 -0.21 0.66
C SER A 106 -9.24 -1.58 0.32
N ASP A 107 -10.34 -1.98 0.96
CA ASP A 107 -11.03 -3.24 0.66
C ASP A 107 -11.60 -3.24 -0.78
N ILE A 108 -12.20 -2.13 -1.24
CA ILE A 108 -12.68 -1.98 -2.61
C ILE A 108 -11.52 -2.07 -3.62
N ILE A 109 -10.38 -1.45 -3.32
CA ILE A 109 -9.20 -1.53 -4.19
C ILE A 109 -8.66 -2.97 -4.25
N ALA A 110 -8.64 -3.69 -3.14
CA ALA A 110 -8.26 -5.12 -3.14
C ALA A 110 -9.16 -5.94 -4.07
N PHE A 111 -10.46 -5.65 -4.10
CA PHE A 111 -11.39 -6.26 -5.05
C PHE A 111 -11.07 -5.86 -6.50
N MET A 112 -10.82 -4.59 -6.80
CA MET A 112 -10.43 -4.14 -8.15
C MET A 112 -9.14 -4.82 -8.63
N LEU A 113 -8.14 -4.96 -7.75
CA LEU A 113 -6.90 -5.68 -8.06
C LEU A 113 -7.16 -7.16 -8.35
N SER A 114 -8.03 -7.82 -7.58
CA SER A 114 -8.41 -9.22 -7.81
C SER A 114 -9.09 -9.42 -9.17
N LYS A 115 -9.96 -8.50 -9.56
CA LYS A 115 -10.63 -8.51 -10.88
C LYS A 115 -9.69 -8.13 -12.03
N SER A 116 -8.57 -7.52 -11.71
CA SER A 116 -7.47 -7.24 -12.66
C SER A 116 -6.41 -8.35 -12.72
N ASN A 117 -6.71 -9.55 -12.16
CA ASN A 117 -5.89 -10.76 -12.16
C ASN A 117 -4.56 -10.65 -11.38
N PHE A 118 -4.44 -9.72 -10.43
CA PHE A 118 -3.32 -9.74 -9.51
C PHE A 118 -3.51 -10.79 -8.41
N PRO A 119 -2.44 -11.45 -7.96
CA PRO A 119 -2.53 -12.51 -6.95
C PRO A 119 -2.88 -11.95 -5.57
N ALA A 120 -3.66 -12.72 -4.82
CA ALA A 120 -3.81 -12.49 -3.38
C ALA A 120 -2.55 -12.98 -2.64
N GLY A 121 -2.23 -12.33 -1.53
CA GLY A 121 -1.15 -12.68 -0.61
C GLY A 121 -1.67 -13.01 0.79
N GLN A 122 -0.78 -12.88 1.77
CA GLN A 122 -1.06 -13.21 3.17
C GLN A 122 -1.26 -11.98 4.06
N THR A 123 -1.02 -10.79 3.51
CA THR A 123 -1.14 -9.51 4.25
C THR A 123 -2.18 -8.64 3.59
N GLU A 124 -3.03 -8.02 4.38
CA GLU A 124 -4.02 -7.08 3.88
C GLU A 124 -3.36 -5.82 3.30
N LEU A 125 -3.97 -5.29 2.27
CA LEU A 125 -3.63 -3.98 1.71
C LEU A 125 -3.87 -2.92 2.80
N ALA A 126 -2.86 -2.11 3.06
CA ALA A 126 -2.93 -1.08 4.09
C ALA A 126 -4.03 -0.05 3.78
N ALA A 127 -4.61 0.53 4.84
CA ALA A 127 -5.60 1.59 4.73
C ALA A 127 -4.97 2.99 4.96
N LYS A 128 -3.73 3.19 4.49
CA LYS A 128 -2.99 4.44 4.62
C LYS A 128 -2.29 4.78 3.32
N GLN A 129 -2.59 5.95 2.78
CA GLN A 129 -2.08 6.41 1.48
C GLN A 129 -0.56 6.32 1.38
N ASP A 130 0.19 6.79 2.39
CA ASP A 130 1.66 6.78 2.36
C ASP A 130 2.24 5.37 2.18
N ALA A 131 1.64 4.37 2.82
CA ALA A 131 2.04 2.97 2.65
C ALA A 131 1.69 2.45 1.25
N LEU A 132 0.55 2.86 0.71
CA LEU A 132 0.07 2.47 -0.61
C LEU A 132 0.86 3.12 -1.76
N MET A 133 1.43 4.31 -1.54
CA MET A 133 2.35 4.95 -2.49
C MET A 133 3.64 4.16 -2.72
N GLN A 134 3.99 3.24 -1.81
CA GLN A 134 5.14 2.33 -1.96
C GLN A 134 4.81 1.07 -2.78
N ILE A 135 3.56 0.89 -3.21
CA ILE A 135 3.13 -0.27 -3.98
C ILE A 135 2.93 0.14 -5.44
N LYS A 136 3.82 -0.32 -6.31
CA LYS A 136 3.75 -0.05 -7.74
C LYS A 136 2.67 -0.89 -8.42
N ILE A 137 1.95 -0.26 -9.35
CA ILE A 137 1.05 -0.94 -10.28
C ILE A 137 1.83 -1.16 -11.58
N GLU A 138 2.13 -2.43 -11.87
CA GLU A 138 2.90 -2.86 -13.05
C GLU A 138 2.11 -3.94 -13.79
N LYS A 139 2.15 -3.88 -15.14
CA LYS A 139 1.54 -4.89 -16.02
C LYS A 139 2.32 -6.21 -16.01
#